data_ba7bae143e969d8f5561b0b641b2fc75
#
_entry.id   ba7bae143e969d8f5561b0b641b2fc75
#
_cell.length_a   1.000
_cell.length_b   1.000
_cell.length_c   1.000
_cell.angle_alpha   90.00
_cell.angle_beta   90.00
_cell.angle_gamma   90.00
#
_symmetry.space_group_name_H-M   'P 1'
#
loop_
_entity.id
_entity.type
_entity.pdbx_description
1 polymer ?
#
loop_
_entity_poly.entity_id
_entity_poly.type
_entity_poly.pdbx_seq_one_letter_code
_entity_poly.pdbx_strand_id
1 'polypeptide(L)'
;YTEAGFEVDYGGRHSNEITHMSLIGFEDGSYIELVSTIEPEMDSPWWDAPIHGDGGPCAWAIAVDDIDAATATLRSRGVPTDGPSAYQRVRGDGVVVEWDLTFLGEGDPGSSLPFLISDRTPRERRVQPTGDPTPSSVAGVDTVVLGVPDLEEAVQRFVTAFELPEPTREQLTELNAE
;
A
#
# COMPACT_ATOMS: atom_id res chain seq x y z
N TYR A 1 -13.62 10.48 -2.46
CA TYR A 1 -12.55 10.96 -3.35
C TYR A 1 -13.12 11.75 -4.54
N THR A 2 -14.19 11.29 -5.17
CA THR A 2 -14.85 12.01 -6.28
C THR A 2 -15.36 13.39 -5.85
N GLU A 3 -15.87 13.53 -4.63
CA GLU A 3 -16.27 14.83 -4.06
C GLU A 3 -15.08 15.78 -3.84
N ALA A 4 -13.87 15.21 -3.66
CA ALA A 4 -12.62 15.96 -3.58
C ALA A 4 -12.01 16.27 -4.94
N GLY A 5 -12.68 15.92 -6.04
CA GLY A 5 -12.26 16.21 -7.40
C GLY A 5 -11.31 15.18 -8.03
N PHE A 6 -11.14 14.00 -7.40
CA PHE A 6 -10.38 12.92 -8.02
C PHE A 6 -11.29 12.07 -8.93
N GLU A 7 -10.84 11.78 -10.12
CA GLU A 7 -11.37 10.69 -10.91
C GLU A 7 -10.81 9.37 -10.34
N VAL A 8 -11.59 8.30 -10.46
CA VAL A 8 -11.24 7.00 -9.89
C VAL A 8 -11.41 5.95 -10.96
N ASP A 9 -10.32 5.26 -11.30
CA ASP A 9 -10.30 4.21 -12.31
C ASP A 9 -10.55 2.83 -11.70
N TYR A 10 -11.47 2.06 -12.27
CA TYR A 10 -11.67 0.70 -11.82
C TYR A 10 -10.49 -0.18 -12.21
N GLY A 11 -9.75 -0.66 -11.20
CA GLY A 11 -8.55 -1.48 -11.37
C GLY A 11 -8.82 -2.96 -11.62
N GLY A 12 -9.99 -3.45 -11.25
CA GLY A 12 -10.39 -4.85 -11.44
C GLY A 12 -10.47 -5.65 -10.13
N ARG A 13 -10.63 -6.98 -10.30
CA ARG A 13 -10.66 -7.93 -9.18
C ARG A 13 -9.25 -8.38 -8.85
N HIS A 14 -9.00 -8.64 -7.56
CA HIS A 14 -7.79 -9.34 -7.14
C HIS A 14 -7.87 -10.83 -7.49
N SER A 15 -6.72 -11.49 -7.53
CA SER A 15 -6.62 -12.93 -7.82
C SER A 15 -7.25 -13.83 -6.74
N ASN A 16 -7.56 -13.28 -5.57
CA ASN A 16 -8.28 -13.98 -4.52
C ASN A 16 -9.80 -14.14 -4.81
N GLU A 17 -10.32 -13.43 -5.81
CA GLU A 17 -11.74 -13.39 -6.20
C GLU A 17 -12.70 -12.94 -5.08
N ILE A 18 -12.17 -12.38 -4.01
CA ILE A 18 -12.93 -11.88 -2.85
C ILE A 18 -12.98 -10.36 -2.88
N THR A 19 -11.85 -9.73 -3.23
CA THR A 19 -11.73 -8.27 -3.23
C THR A 19 -11.54 -7.71 -4.63
N HIS A 20 -11.93 -6.46 -4.79
CA HIS A 20 -11.69 -5.65 -5.97
C HIS A 20 -11.18 -4.26 -5.56
N MET A 21 -10.66 -3.51 -6.51
CA MET A 21 -10.16 -2.18 -6.22
C MET A 21 -10.45 -1.18 -7.33
N SER A 22 -10.40 0.08 -6.92
CA SER A 22 -10.27 1.22 -7.80
C SER A 22 -9.00 1.99 -7.48
N LEU A 23 -8.46 2.71 -8.44
CA LEU A 23 -7.15 3.34 -8.38
C LEU A 23 -7.24 4.83 -8.66
N ILE A 24 -6.43 5.61 -7.96
CA ILE A 24 -6.09 6.98 -8.25
C ILE A 24 -4.58 6.99 -8.50
N GLY A 25 -4.15 6.94 -9.75
CA GLY A 25 -2.74 6.91 -10.14
C GLY A 25 -2.21 8.32 -10.39
N PHE A 26 -1.06 8.66 -9.82
CA PHE A 26 -0.44 9.98 -9.95
C PHE A 26 0.70 10.00 -10.97
N GLU A 27 1.12 11.21 -11.38
CA GLU A 27 2.19 11.41 -12.38
C GLU A 27 3.55 10.88 -11.92
N ASP A 28 3.84 10.91 -10.61
CA ASP A 28 5.08 10.38 -10.03
C ASP A 28 5.13 8.86 -9.93
N GLY A 29 4.04 8.18 -10.31
CA GLY A 29 3.89 6.72 -10.24
C GLY A 29 3.44 6.20 -8.86
N SER A 30 3.21 7.10 -7.89
CA SER A 30 2.48 6.73 -6.68
C SER A 30 0.98 6.60 -6.97
N TYR A 31 0.24 5.97 -6.08
CA TYR A 31 -1.20 5.78 -6.25
C TYR A 31 -1.91 5.54 -4.92
N ILE A 32 -3.21 5.77 -4.92
CA ILE A 32 -4.11 5.35 -3.84
C ILE A 32 -4.95 4.21 -4.38
N GLU A 33 -5.04 3.13 -3.61
CA GLU A 33 -5.86 1.96 -3.91
C GLU A 33 -7.05 1.92 -2.94
N LEU A 34 -8.25 1.94 -3.51
CA LEU A 34 -9.51 1.83 -2.80
C LEU A 34 -9.98 0.38 -2.91
N VAL A 35 -9.92 -0.36 -1.80
CA VAL A 35 -10.23 -1.80 -1.77
C VAL A 35 -11.59 -2.03 -1.12
N SER A 36 -12.35 -2.96 -1.69
CA SER A 36 -13.60 -3.46 -1.13
C SER A 36 -13.78 -4.95 -1.41
N THR A 37 -14.68 -5.61 -0.70
CA THR A 37 -15.13 -6.96 -1.06
C THR A 37 -16.09 -6.90 -2.24
N ILE A 38 -16.08 -7.95 -3.08
CA ILE A 38 -16.96 -8.06 -4.27
C ILE A 38 -18.42 -8.14 -3.83
N GLU A 39 -18.69 -8.92 -2.79
CA GLU A 39 -19.99 -9.02 -2.15
C GLU A 39 -19.87 -8.52 -0.71
N PRO A 40 -20.81 -7.72 -0.19
CA PRO A 40 -20.71 -7.10 1.13
C PRO A 40 -20.56 -8.08 2.31
N GLU A 41 -21.02 -9.32 2.13
CA GLU A 41 -21.01 -10.37 3.16
C GLU A 41 -19.73 -11.22 3.15
N MET A 42 -18.79 -10.97 2.23
CA MET A 42 -17.56 -11.75 2.13
C MET A 42 -16.52 -11.25 3.13
N ASP A 43 -15.93 -12.19 3.88
CA ASP A 43 -14.76 -11.89 4.72
C ASP A 43 -13.52 -11.71 3.84
N SER A 44 -12.78 -10.64 4.04
CA SER A 44 -11.52 -10.39 3.35
C SER A 44 -10.35 -11.08 4.06
N PRO A 45 -9.39 -11.69 3.34
CA PRO A 45 -8.24 -12.31 3.95
C PRO A 45 -7.30 -11.30 4.64
N TRP A 46 -7.35 -10.02 4.24
CA TRP A 46 -6.61 -8.90 4.82
C TRP A 46 -7.52 -7.69 4.93
N TRP A 47 -7.26 -6.84 5.93
CA TRP A 47 -7.95 -5.57 6.15
C TRP A 47 -9.48 -5.69 6.29
N ASP A 48 -9.95 -6.84 6.77
CA ASP A 48 -11.38 -7.12 6.88
C ASP A 48 -12.11 -6.08 7.73
N ALA A 49 -11.58 -5.80 8.92
CA ALA A 49 -12.18 -4.82 9.82
C ALA A 49 -12.23 -3.40 9.24
N PRO A 50 -11.16 -2.81 8.64
CA PRO A 50 -11.28 -1.52 7.97
C PRO A 50 -12.19 -1.54 6.74
N ILE A 51 -12.24 -2.62 5.95
CA ILE A 51 -13.12 -2.72 4.78
C ILE A 51 -14.59 -2.66 5.22
N HIS A 52 -15.01 -3.47 6.19
CA HIS A 52 -16.39 -3.51 6.67
C HIS A 52 -16.74 -2.35 7.61
N GLY A 53 -15.76 -1.76 8.27
CA GLY A 53 -15.93 -0.62 9.17
C GLY A 53 -15.88 0.75 8.48
N ASP A 54 -15.84 0.81 7.15
CA ASP A 54 -15.60 2.05 6.40
C ASP A 54 -14.37 2.80 6.91
N GLY A 55 -13.32 2.01 7.19
CA GLY A 55 -12.04 2.52 7.70
C GLY A 55 -11.27 3.32 6.65
N GLY A 56 -10.41 4.23 7.13
CA GLY A 56 -9.54 5.03 6.28
C GLY A 56 -8.31 4.25 5.78
N PRO A 57 -7.19 4.94 5.51
CA PRO A 57 -5.95 4.28 5.09
C PRO A 57 -5.53 3.22 6.10
N CYS A 58 -5.40 1.96 5.65
CA CYS A 58 -5.11 0.82 6.52
C CYS A 58 -3.75 0.17 6.23
N ALA A 59 -3.18 0.44 5.06
CA ALA A 59 -1.93 -0.14 4.62
C ALA A 59 -1.20 0.75 3.61
N TRP A 60 0.10 0.54 3.46
CA TRP A 60 0.89 1.21 2.44
C TRP A 60 2.06 0.34 2.00
N ALA A 61 2.59 0.63 0.80
CA ALA A 61 3.65 -0.12 0.17
C ALA A 61 4.81 0.78 -0.24
N ILE A 62 6.02 0.20 -0.26
CA ILE A 62 7.21 0.82 -0.84
C ILE A 62 7.58 0.05 -2.11
N ALA A 63 7.71 0.77 -3.22
CA ALA A 63 8.22 0.19 -4.46
C ALA A 63 9.73 -0.01 -4.36
N VAL A 64 10.19 -1.19 -4.77
CA VAL A 64 11.61 -1.55 -4.81
C VAL A 64 11.96 -2.17 -6.18
N ASP A 65 13.19 -1.93 -6.64
CA ASP A 65 13.64 -2.47 -7.93
C ASP A 65 14.02 -3.96 -7.83
N ASP A 66 14.63 -4.35 -6.70
CA ASP A 66 15.06 -5.74 -6.43
C ASP A 66 14.46 -6.21 -5.10
N ILE A 67 13.32 -6.90 -5.19
CA ILE A 67 12.59 -7.35 -4.01
C ILE A 67 13.31 -8.48 -3.28
N ASP A 68 14.07 -9.33 -3.99
CA ASP A 68 14.85 -10.41 -3.38
C ASP A 68 15.96 -9.83 -2.50
N ALA A 69 16.73 -8.87 -3.03
CA ALA A 69 17.81 -8.21 -2.30
C ALA A 69 17.25 -7.38 -1.12
N ALA A 70 16.14 -6.65 -1.32
CA ALA A 70 15.51 -5.88 -0.26
C ALA A 70 14.99 -6.79 0.86
N THR A 71 14.32 -7.89 0.51
CA THR A 71 13.83 -8.88 1.48
C THR A 71 14.97 -9.54 2.25
N ALA A 72 16.06 -9.94 1.57
CA ALA A 72 17.23 -10.52 2.22
C ALA A 72 17.87 -9.54 3.21
N THR A 73 17.94 -8.27 2.86
CA THR A 73 18.45 -7.19 3.72
C THR A 73 17.60 -7.06 4.99
N LEU A 74 16.29 -6.97 4.85
CA LEU A 74 15.36 -6.86 5.99
C LEU A 74 15.44 -8.09 6.92
N ARG A 75 15.52 -9.29 6.35
CA ARG A 75 15.73 -10.52 7.14
C ARG A 75 17.03 -10.49 7.93
N SER A 76 18.11 -10.00 7.33
CA SER A 76 19.41 -9.89 8.03
C SER A 76 19.38 -8.93 9.21
N ARG A 77 18.44 -7.97 9.22
CA ARG A 77 18.16 -7.03 10.31
C ARG A 77 17.17 -7.59 11.33
N GLY A 78 16.70 -8.82 11.16
CA GLY A 78 15.75 -9.46 12.06
C GLY A 78 14.30 -9.04 11.86
N VAL A 79 13.95 -8.38 10.75
CA VAL A 79 12.55 -8.03 10.42
C VAL A 79 11.83 -9.30 9.95
N PRO A 80 10.70 -9.67 10.56
CA PRO A 80 9.86 -10.76 10.05
C PRO A 80 9.39 -10.43 8.63
N THR A 81 9.50 -11.39 7.71
CA THR A 81 9.09 -11.21 6.32
C THR A 81 8.37 -12.44 5.80
N ASP A 82 7.27 -12.22 5.07
CA ASP A 82 6.56 -13.23 4.31
C ASP A 82 6.64 -12.86 2.81
N GLY A 83 7.23 -13.73 1.99
CA GLY A 83 7.55 -13.47 0.59
C GLY A 83 9.05 -13.50 0.30
N PRO A 84 9.55 -13.06 -0.89
CA PRO A 84 8.70 -12.51 -1.97
C PRO A 84 7.82 -13.58 -2.61
N SER A 85 6.61 -13.18 -2.95
CA SER A 85 5.62 -14.02 -3.61
C SER A 85 5.07 -13.31 -4.85
N ALA A 86 4.86 -14.11 -5.92
CA ALA A 86 4.36 -13.60 -7.19
C ALA A 86 2.84 -13.43 -7.16
N TYR A 87 2.39 -12.30 -7.66
CA TYR A 87 0.98 -11.95 -7.84
C TYR A 87 0.70 -11.51 -9.25
N GLN A 88 -0.54 -11.69 -9.68
CA GLN A 88 -1.00 -11.21 -10.96
C GLN A 88 -2.49 -10.88 -10.90
N ARG A 89 -2.95 -10.07 -11.84
CA ARG A 89 -4.37 -9.91 -12.15
C ARG A 89 -4.56 -9.67 -13.64
N VAL A 90 -5.76 -9.93 -14.10
CA VAL A 90 -6.19 -9.59 -15.45
C VAL A 90 -7.04 -8.33 -15.36
N ARG A 91 -6.65 -7.29 -16.10
CA ARG A 91 -7.42 -6.05 -16.23
C ARG A 91 -8.70 -6.29 -17.04
N GLY A 92 -9.66 -5.37 -16.95
CA GLY A 92 -10.90 -5.45 -17.71
C GLY A 92 -10.72 -5.46 -19.24
N ASP A 93 -9.57 -4.94 -19.73
CA ASP A 93 -9.18 -4.97 -21.15
C ASP A 93 -8.40 -6.24 -21.56
N GLY A 94 -8.23 -7.19 -20.64
CA GLY A 94 -7.54 -8.46 -20.86
C GLY A 94 -6.01 -8.40 -20.67
N VAL A 95 -5.44 -7.26 -20.34
CA VAL A 95 -4.00 -7.13 -20.05
C VAL A 95 -3.68 -7.80 -18.72
N VAL A 96 -2.69 -8.71 -18.72
CA VAL A 96 -2.14 -9.30 -17.50
C VAL A 96 -1.12 -8.35 -16.91
N VAL A 97 -1.24 -8.08 -15.62
CA VAL A 97 -0.25 -7.34 -14.83
C VAL A 97 0.28 -8.23 -13.73
N GLU A 98 1.61 -8.19 -13.52
CA GLU A 98 2.34 -9.08 -12.63
C GLU A 98 3.29 -8.28 -11.75
N TRP A 99 3.39 -8.68 -10.48
CA TRP A 99 4.29 -8.07 -9.49
C TRP A 99 4.66 -9.07 -8.42
N ASP A 100 5.64 -8.74 -7.61
CA ASP A 100 6.01 -9.47 -6.41
C ASP A 100 5.70 -8.64 -5.17
N LEU A 101 5.32 -9.30 -4.07
CA LEU A 101 5.12 -8.71 -2.76
C LEU A 101 5.98 -9.40 -1.71
N THR A 102 6.46 -8.61 -0.75
CA THR A 102 6.99 -9.11 0.53
C THR A 102 6.28 -8.36 1.66
N PHE A 103 5.56 -9.07 2.51
CA PHE A 103 4.95 -8.49 3.70
C PHE A 103 5.96 -8.41 4.83
N LEU A 104 5.92 -7.32 5.60
CA LEU A 104 6.87 -7.03 6.68
C LEU A 104 6.15 -6.91 8.01
N GLY A 105 6.79 -7.45 9.05
CA GLY A 105 6.26 -7.41 10.41
C GLY A 105 5.16 -8.44 10.66
N GLU A 106 4.33 -8.15 11.65
CA GLU A 106 3.21 -8.99 12.07
C GLU A 106 1.88 -8.28 11.82
N GLY A 107 0.79 -9.02 11.75
CA GLY A 107 -0.56 -8.51 11.50
C GLY A 107 -0.88 -8.40 10.01
N ASP A 108 -1.91 -7.62 9.69
CA ASP A 108 -2.31 -7.38 8.30
C ASP A 108 -1.19 -6.67 7.51
N PRO A 109 -1.02 -7.01 6.23
CA PRO A 109 0.00 -6.37 5.38
C PRO A 109 -0.09 -4.85 5.42
N GLY A 110 1.04 -4.19 5.69
CA GLY A 110 1.14 -2.73 5.73
C GLY A 110 0.60 -2.06 7.00
N SER A 111 0.14 -2.81 8.00
CA SER A 111 -0.42 -2.26 9.24
C SER A 111 0.63 -1.75 10.22
N SER A 112 1.79 -2.40 10.30
CA SER A 112 2.87 -2.04 11.23
C SER A 112 4.12 -1.52 10.55
N LEU A 113 4.46 -2.08 9.39
CA LEU A 113 5.51 -1.66 8.47
C LEU A 113 4.92 -1.68 7.06
N PRO A 114 5.42 -0.87 6.12
CA PRO A 114 5.00 -0.98 4.72
C PRO A 114 5.36 -2.37 4.19
N PHE A 115 4.55 -2.89 3.28
CA PHE A 115 4.98 -4.04 2.50
C PHE A 115 5.80 -3.58 1.28
N LEU A 116 6.63 -4.47 0.75
CA LEU A 116 7.41 -4.20 -0.46
C LEU A 116 6.65 -4.67 -1.69
N ILE A 117 6.77 -3.90 -2.77
CA ILE A 117 6.24 -4.26 -4.08
C ILE A 117 7.28 -4.02 -5.16
N SER A 118 7.41 -5.00 -6.08
CA SER A 118 8.26 -4.88 -7.27
C SER A 118 7.45 -5.30 -8.49
N ASP A 119 7.37 -4.43 -9.49
CA ASP A 119 6.61 -4.68 -10.71
C ASP A 119 7.40 -5.56 -11.68
N ARG A 120 6.81 -6.68 -12.15
CA ARG A 120 7.33 -7.52 -13.24
C ARG A 120 6.89 -7.02 -14.62
N THR A 121 5.70 -6.47 -14.69
CA THR A 121 5.21 -5.73 -15.86
C THR A 121 5.37 -4.24 -15.63
N PRO A 122 5.41 -3.40 -16.67
CA PRO A 122 5.49 -1.94 -16.48
C PRO A 122 4.46 -1.43 -15.48
N ARG A 123 4.91 -0.65 -14.47
CA ARG A 123 4.10 -0.16 -13.35
C ARG A 123 2.83 0.56 -13.81
N GLU A 124 2.94 1.39 -14.83
CA GLU A 124 1.83 2.15 -15.38
C GLU A 124 0.67 1.24 -15.82
N ARG A 125 0.93 0.02 -16.24
CA ARG A 125 -0.12 -0.94 -16.56
C ARG A 125 -0.92 -1.38 -15.32
N ARG A 126 -0.28 -1.39 -14.15
CA ARG A 126 -0.91 -1.80 -12.90
C ARG A 126 -1.64 -0.64 -12.23
N VAL A 127 -1.05 0.56 -12.23
CA VAL A 127 -1.55 1.72 -11.47
C VAL A 127 -2.34 2.72 -12.31
N GLN A 128 -2.30 2.60 -13.64
CA GLN A 128 -3.00 3.47 -14.58
C GLN A 128 -3.84 2.61 -15.54
N PRO A 129 -5.00 2.09 -15.09
CA PRO A 129 -5.81 1.16 -15.92
C PRO A 129 -6.31 1.76 -17.23
N THR A 130 -6.41 3.06 -17.33
CA THR A 130 -6.80 3.81 -18.54
C THR A 130 -5.63 4.15 -19.44
N GLY A 131 -4.38 3.95 -18.98
CA GLY A 131 -3.13 4.25 -19.69
C GLY A 131 -2.51 5.59 -19.35
N ASP A 132 -3.24 6.46 -18.67
CA ASP A 132 -2.79 7.78 -18.24
C ASP A 132 -2.96 7.94 -16.71
N PRO A 133 -2.19 8.83 -16.06
CA PRO A 133 -2.43 9.20 -14.68
C PRO A 133 -3.85 9.73 -14.49
N THR A 134 -4.41 9.49 -13.31
CA THR A 134 -5.73 10.03 -12.97
C THR A 134 -5.69 11.56 -13.00
N PRO A 135 -6.56 12.23 -13.77
CA PRO A 135 -6.59 13.69 -13.83
C PRO A 135 -6.75 14.30 -12.44
N SER A 136 -5.77 15.09 -12.01
CA SER A 136 -5.72 15.67 -10.68
C SER A 136 -4.77 16.87 -10.65
N SER A 137 -4.98 17.80 -9.71
CA SER A 137 -4.01 18.82 -9.36
C SER A 137 -2.93 18.34 -8.37
N VAL A 138 -3.03 17.09 -7.94
CA VAL A 138 -2.08 16.44 -7.01
C VAL A 138 -1.11 15.60 -7.83
N ALA A 139 0.19 15.80 -7.63
CA ALA A 139 1.24 15.14 -8.40
C ALA A 139 1.63 13.76 -7.87
N GLY A 140 1.36 13.49 -6.58
CA GLY A 140 1.74 12.23 -5.95
C GLY A 140 1.50 12.20 -4.46
N VAL A 141 1.96 11.10 -3.82
CA VAL A 141 1.96 10.91 -2.36
C VAL A 141 3.33 11.32 -1.83
N ASP A 142 3.39 12.44 -1.10
CA ASP A 142 4.63 12.96 -0.51
C ASP A 142 4.95 12.33 0.85
N THR A 143 3.94 12.20 1.69
CA THR A 143 4.13 11.82 3.10
C THR A 143 3.06 10.83 3.55
N VAL A 144 3.47 9.84 4.31
CA VAL A 144 2.57 8.92 5.04
C VAL A 144 2.69 9.21 6.53
N VAL A 145 1.56 9.51 7.17
CA VAL A 145 1.48 9.77 8.62
C VAL A 145 0.82 8.59 9.30
N LEU A 146 1.50 8.03 10.29
CA LEU A 146 1.03 6.87 11.04
C LEU A 146 0.64 7.28 12.46
N GLY A 147 -0.60 6.96 12.85
CA GLY A 147 -1.01 6.99 14.26
C GLY A 147 -0.58 5.71 14.94
N VAL A 148 0.22 5.80 16.00
CA VAL A 148 0.75 4.63 16.71
C VAL A 148 0.51 4.75 18.21
N PRO A 149 0.20 3.63 18.91
CA PRO A 149 -0.02 3.66 20.36
C PRO A 149 1.28 3.87 21.15
N ASP A 150 2.43 3.42 20.63
CA ASP A 150 3.76 3.57 21.22
C ASP A 150 4.74 4.09 20.19
N LEU A 151 5.10 5.37 20.33
CA LEU A 151 6.00 6.06 19.41
C LEU A 151 7.43 5.50 19.45
N GLU A 152 7.93 5.14 20.64
CA GLU A 152 9.29 4.64 20.79
C GLU A 152 9.44 3.27 20.12
N GLU A 153 8.47 2.39 20.32
CA GLU A 153 8.44 1.08 19.67
C GLU A 153 8.34 1.22 18.15
N ALA A 154 7.45 2.10 17.66
CA ALA A 154 7.30 2.34 16.23
C ALA A 154 8.59 2.90 15.60
N VAL A 155 9.21 3.92 16.21
CA VAL A 155 10.48 4.47 15.76
C VAL A 155 11.55 3.39 15.70
N GLN A 156 11.71 2.59 16.78
CA GLN A 156 12.71 1.52 16.81
C GLN A 156 12.48 0.49 15.69
N ARG A 157 11.24 0.15 15.41
CA ARG A 157 10.85 -0.77 14.33
C ARG A 157 11.25 -0.24 12.95
N PHE A 158 10.98 1.04 12.67
CA PHE A 158 11.33 1.68 11.41
C PHE A 158 12.85 1.88 11.26
N VAL A 159 13.54 2.31 12.33
CA VAL A 159 15.02 2.43 12.34
C VAL A 159 15.67 1.08 12.07
N THR A 160 15.19 0.00 12.70
CA THR A 160 15.71 -1.35 12.47
C THR A 160 15.47 -1.81 11.03
N ALA A 161 14.27 -1.63 10.51
CA ALA A 161 13.92 -2.09 9.18
C ALA A 161 14.67 -1.33 8.08
N PHE A 162 14.70 -0.01 8.16
CA PHE A 162 15.13 0.85 7.04
C PHE A 162 16.43 1.63 7.32
N GLU A 163 17.09 1.43 8.49
CA GLU A 163 18.28 2.17 8.87
C GLU A 163 18.11 3.68 8.77
N LEU A 164 16.92 4.15 9.17
CA LEU A 164 16.62 5.57 9.13
C LEU A 164 17.56 6.35 10.06
N PRO A 165 17.91 7.59 9.71
CA PRO A 165 18.64 8.47 10.63
C PRO A 165 17.80 8.73 11.90
N GLU A 166 18.47 9.21 12.95
CA GLU A 166 17.77 9.63 14.17
C GLU A 166 16.62 10.59 13.83
N PRO A 167 15.39 10.29 14.27
CA PRO A 167 14.24 11.09 13.93
C PRO A 167 14.28 12.45 14.62
N THR A 168 13.81 13.48 13.93
CA THR A 168 13.50 14.77 14.58
C THR A 168 12.21 14.60 15.37
N ARG A 169 12.22 15.03 16.63
CA ARG A 169 11.05 14.98 17.51
C ARG A 169 10.50 16.38 17.68
N GLU A 170 9.25 16.55 17.35
CA GLU A 170 8.47 17.76 17.61
C GLU A 170 7.28 17.41 18.49
N GLN A 171 7.04 18.19 19.53
CA GLN A 171 5.84 18.05 20.33
C GLN A 171 4.76 18.93 19.69
N LEU A 172 3.79 18.30 19.02
CA LEU A 172 2.61 19.00 18.54
C LEU A 172 1.69 19.30 19.73
N THR A 173 1.60 20.58 20.11
CA THR A 173 0.78 21.04 21.24
C THR A 173 -0.72 21.11 20.95
N GLU A 174 -1.13 20.98 19.68
CA GLU A 174 -2.52 21.03 19.26
C GLU A 174 -2.79 20.06 18.10
N LEU A 175 -2.98 18.77 18.39
CA LEU A 175 -3.83 17.93 17.57
C LEU A 175 -5.23 17.95 18.19
N ASN A 176 -6.07 18.90 17.78
CA ASN A 176 -7.50 18.78 17.98
C ASN A 176 -8.01 17.68 17.04
N ALA A 177 -7.93 16.43 17.50
CA ALA A 177 -8.70 15.34 16.91
C ALA A 177 -10.07 15.35 17.59
N GLU A 178 -11.10 15.79 16.88
CA GLU A 178 -12.49 15.48 17.19
C GLU A 178 -12.82 14.08 16.64
#